data_1e89b5d3982ebcb1bb4cf0c67217dd59
#
_entry.id   1e89b5d3982ebcb1bb4cf0c67217dd59
#
_cell.length_a   1.000
_cell.length_b   1.000
_cell.length_c   1.000
_cell.angle_alpha   90.00
_cell.angle_beta   90.00
_cell.angle_gamma   90.00
#
_symmetry.space_group_name_H-M   'P 1'
#
loop_
_entity.id
_entity.type
_entity.pdbx_description
1 polymer ?
#
loop_
_entity_poly.entity_id
_entity_poly.type
_entity_poly.pdbx_seq_one_letter_code
_entity_poly.pdbx_strand_id
1 'polypeptide(L)'
;MQPPGIALLDEVDMFLHPFWQQTIVGSLRAAFPAMQFIVTTHSPQVLSTVRRENIRVIGKDAQGRLIASRPLAMTYGEPSNSVLRSVMQVDPQPPVDEKPGLLQLTEWVDKGRYNEPQAILLMQQITEALTEQHPQLQRLKRSIKRQKALRG
;
A
#
# COMPACT_ATOMS: atom_id res chain seq x y z
N MET A 1 2.70 27.69 -29.69
CA MET A 1 1.72 27.54 -28.58
C MET A 1 0.97 26.24 -28.83
N GLN A 2 0.98 25.32 -27.85
CA GLN A 2 0.24 24.06 -28.02
C GLN A 2 -1.26 24.35 -27.84
N PRO A 3 -2.16 23.80 -28.69
CA PRO A 3 -3.60 24.00 -28.54
C PRO A 3 -4.11 23.31 -27.26
N PRO A 4 -5.09 23.85 -26.57
CA PRO A 4 -5.76 23.17 -25.47
C PRO A 4 -6.51 21.94 -25.98
N GLY A 5 -6.55 20.88 -25.17
CA GLY A 5 -7.24 19.63 -25.52
C GLY A 5 -7.48 18.77 -24.32
N ILE A 6 -8.21 17.66 -24.53
CA ILE A 6 -8.46 16.61 -23.53
C ILE A 6 -7.91 15.30 -24.07
N ALA A 7 -7.10 14.61 -23.27
CA ALA A 7 -6.62 13.27 -23.55
C ALA A 7 -7.22 12.26 -22.56
N LEU A 8 -7.77 11.19 -23.08
CA LEU A 8 -8.27 10.04 -22.32
C LEU A 8 -7.24 8.91 -22.45
N LEU A 9 -6.69 8.48 -21.33
CA LEU A 9 -5.68 7.42 -21.28
C LEU A 9 -6.18 6.32 -20.36
N ASP A 10 -6.38 5.16 -20.92
CA ASP A 10 -6.78 4.00 -20.15
C ASP A 10 -5.54 3.25 -19.67
N GLU A 11 -5.55 2.83 -18.39
CA GLU A 11 -4.44 2.10 -17.73
C GLU A 11 -3.06 2.72 -18.02
N VAL A 12 -2.88 3.99 -17.60
CA VAL A 12 -1.65 4.77 -17.88
C VAL A 12 -0.36 4.14 -17.33
N ASP A 13 -0.49 3.20 -16.41
CA ASP A 13 0.59 2.43 -15.78
C ASP A 13 0.92 1.11 -16.50
N MET A 14 0.08 0.69 -17.47
CA MET A 14 0.27 -0.56 -18.17
C MET A 14 1.64 -0.62 -18.85
N PHE A 15 2.35 -1.74 -18.65
CA PHE A 15 3.71 -2.00 -19.15
C PHE A 15 4.81 -1.04 -18.66
N LEU A 16 4.51 -0.13 -17.73
CA LEU A 16 5.52 0.75 -17.16
C LEU A 16 6.20 0.09 -15.95
N HIS A 17 7.53 0.19 -15.91
CA HIS A 17 8.27 -0.14 -14.70
C HIS A 17 7.80 0.77 -13.53
N PRO A 18 7.73 0.26 -12.27
CA PRO A 18 7.24 1.04 -11.11
C PRO A 18 7.88 2.43 -10.95
N PHE A 19 9.15 2.56 -11.28
CA PHE A 19 9.83 3.87 -11.29
C PHE A 19 9.18 4.87 -12.25
N TRP A 20 8.80 4.43 -13.44
CA TRP A 20 8.14 5.29 -14.43
C TRP A 20 6.69 5.58 -14.08
N GLN A 21 6.02 4.67 -13.40
CA GLN A 21 4.67 4.91 -12.87
C GLN A 21 4.64 6.09 -11.90
N GLN A 22 5.73 6.32 -11.13
CA GLN A 22 5.85 7.46 -10.23
C GLN A 22 6.09 8.80 -10.96
N THR A 23 6.48 8.78 -12.22
CA THR A 23 6.85 10.00 -12.96
C THR A 23 5.89 10.33 -14.11
N ILE A 24 5.10 9.36 -14.59
CA ILE A 24 4.32 9.49 -15.82
C ILE A 24 3.35 10.69 -15.81
N VAL A 25 2.62 10.91 -14.73
CA VAL A 25 1.65 12.01 -14.62
C VAL A 25 2.36 13.37 -14.67
N GLY A 26 3.49 13.50 -13.96
CA GLY A 26 4.32 14.70 -14.00
C GLY A 26 4.88 14.96 -15.37
N SER A 27 5.38 13.92 -16.05
CA SER A 27 5.94 14.00 -17.41
C SER A 27 4.90 14.42 -18.44
N LEU A 28 3.69 13.85 -18.38
CA LEU A 28 2.58 14.23 -19.28
C LEU A 28 2.20 15.71 -19.10
N ARG A 29 2.07 16.16 -17.86
CA ARG A 29 1.74 17.57 -17.56
C ARG A 29 2.84 18.53 -17.98
N ALA A 30 4.11 18.14 -17.86
CA ALA A 30 5.24 18.96 -18.28
C ALA A 30 5.34 19.04 -19.82
N ALA A 31 5.12 17.91 -20.50
CA ALA A 31 5.20 17.84 -21.96
C ALA A 31 4.02 18.57 -22.66
N PHE A 32 2.84 18.56 -22.03
CA PHE A 32 1.60 19.08 -22.60
C PHE A 32 0.85 19.98 -21.61
N PRO A 33 1.38 21.15 -21.27
CA PRO A 33 0.83 21.99 -20.19
C PRO A 33 -0.57 22.57 -20.49
N ALA A 34 -0.98 22.62 -21.76
CA ALA A 34 -2.30 23.10 -22.19
C ALA A 34 -3.36 22.00 -22.26
N MET A 35 -2.99 20.71 -21.98
CA MET A 35 -3.91 19.59 -22.06
C MET A 35 -4.46 19.19 -20.71
N GLN A 36 -5.74 18.80 -20.68
CA GLN A 36 -6.34 18.06 -19.58
C GLN A 36 -6.19 16.58 -19.84
N PHE A 37 -5.66 15.84 -18.83
CA PHE A 37 -5.57 14.39 -18.86
C PHE A 37 -6.64 13.80 -17.97
N ILE A 38 -7.41 12.84 -18.50
CA ILE A 38 -8.30 11.95 -17.74
C ILE A 38 -7.70 10.57 -17.91
N VAL A 39 -7.21 9.99 -16.81
CA VAL A 39 -6.47 8.72 -16.84
C VAL A 39 -7.12 7.70 -15.92
N THR A 40 -7.13 6.43 -16.31
CA THR A 40 -7.41 5.31 -15.40
C THR A 40 -6.10 4.64 -14.98
N THR A 41 -6.09 4.07 -13.79
CA THR A 41 -4.92 3.37 -13.26
C THR A 41 -5.31 2.41 -12.14
N HIS A 42 -4.60 1.30 -12.04
CA HIS A 42 -4.61 0.38 -10.91
C HIS A 42 -3.30 0.46 -10.08
N SER A 43 -2.44 1.44 -10.35
CA SER A 43 -1.15 1.59 -9.70
C SER A 43 -1.20 2.51 -8.47
N PRO A 44 -0.86 2.02 -7.28
CA PRO A 44 -0.68 2.86 -6.10
C PRO A 44 0.48 3.85 -6.28
N GLN A 45 1.47 3.52 -7.12
CA GLN A 45 2.60 4.40 -7.45
C GLN A 45 2.13 5.65 -8.21
N VAL A 46 1.22 5.48 -9.19
CA VAL A 46 0.59 6.61 -9.89
C VAL A 46 -0.23 7.45 -8.92
N LEU A 47 -1.10 6.81 -8.12
CA LEU A 47 -1.98 7.49 -7.16
C LEU A 47 -1.20 8.30 -6.12
N SER A 48 -0.03 7.81 -5.67
CA SER A 48 0.82 8.53 -4.71
C SER A 48 1.44 9.81 -5.26
N THR A 49 1.39 10.04 -6.56
CA THR A 49 1.87 11.28 -7.21
C THR A 49 0.76 12.29 -7.50
N VAL A 50 -0.49 11.92 -7.21
CA VAL A 50 -1.68 12.72 -7.53
C VAL A 50 -2.39 13.13 -6.25
N ARG A 51 -2.81 14.41 -6.15
CA ARG A 51 -3.61 14.90 -5.02
C ARG A 51 -5.00 14.29 -5.06
N ARG A 52 -5.53 13.91 -3.89
CA ARG A 52 -6.85 13.24 -3.74
C ARG A 52 -8.01 14.00 -4.41
N GLU A 53 -7.92 15.33 -4.49
CA GLU A 53 -8.92 16.18 -5.15
C GLU A 53 -9.11 15.84 -6.62
N ASN A 54 -8.03 15.35 -7.26
CA ASN A 54 -7.99 14.96 -8.68
C ASN A 54 -8.26 13.46 -8.88
N ILE A 55 -8.52 12.70 -7.82
CA ILE A 55 -8.78 11.27 -7.90
C ILE A 55 -10.28 11.00 -7.77
N ARG A 56 -10.74 10.00 -8.54
CA ARG A 56 -12.08 9.42 -8.39
C ARG A 56 -11.93 7.91 -8.29
N VAL A 57 -12.40 7.36 -7.19
CA VAL A 57 -12.51 5.91 -6.99
C VAL A 57 -13.87 5.48 -7.53
N ILE A 58 -13.85 4.58 -8.48
CA ILE A 58 -15.06 3.99 -9.06
C ILE A 58 -15.46 2.78 -8.22
N GLY A 59 -16.67 2.75 -7.78
CA GLY A 59 -17.21 1.69 -6.93
C GLY A 59 -18.71 1.51 -7.15
N LYS A 60 -19.33 0.70 -6.29
CA LYS A 60 -20.78 0.50 -6.25
C LYS A 60 -21.35 0.97 -4.91
N ASP A 61 -22.52 1.60 -4.94
CA ASP A 61 -23.26 1.92 -3.72
C ASP A 61 -23.99 0.67 -3.17
N ALA A 62 -24.70 0.86 -2.05
CA ALA A 62 -25.47 -0.22 -1.41
C ALA A 62 -26.58 -0.82 -2.31
N GLN A 63 -26.97 -0.09 -3.35
CA GLN A 63 -27.96 -0.51 -4.34
C GLN A 63 -27.31 -1.11 -5.61
N GLY A 64 -25.98 -1.26 -5.63
CA GLY A 64 -25.24 -1.81 -6.78
C GLY A 64 -25.02 -0.83 -7.93
N ARG A 65 -25.36 0.46 -7.79
CA ARG A 65 -25.17 1.48 -8.82
C ARG A 65 -23.73 1.96 -8.82
N LEU A 66 -23.17 2.19 -10.01
CA LEU A 66 -21.83 2.75 -10.15
C LEU A 66 -21.77 4.17 -9.59
N ILE A 67 -20.79 4.41 -8.74
CA ILE A 67 -20.49 5.74 -8.17
C ILE A 67 -19.02 6.08 -8.38
N ALA A 68 -18.75 7.37 -8.49
CA ALA A 68 -17.40 7.93 -8.51
C ALA A 68 -17.22 8.85 -7.30
N SER A 69 -16.36 8.47 -6.38
CA SER A 69 -16.14 9.22 -5.14
C SER A 69 -14.69 9.68 -4.99
N ARG A 70 -14.48 10.75 -4.24
CA ARG A 70 -13.11 11.15 -3.84
C ARG A 70 -12.63 10.25 -2.71
N PRO A 71 -11.35 9.82 -2.73
CA PRO A 71 -10.79 9.11 -1.59
C PRO A 71 -10.81 9.99 -0.33
N LEU A 72 -11.14 9.41 0.81
CA LEU A 72 -11.07 10.11 2.10
C LEU A 72 -9.63 10.31 2.55
N ALA A 73 -8.79 9.32 2.30
CA ALA A 73 -7.38 9.35 2.66
C ALA A 73 -6.56 10.28 1.74
N MET A 74 -5.46 10.79 2.28
CA MET A 74 -4.45 11.50 1.49
C MET A 74 -3.74 10.50 0.57
N THR A 75 -3.28 11.00 -0.59
CA THR A 75 -2.61 10.17 -1.59
C THR A 75 -1.24 10.73 -1.96
N TYR A 76 -1.15 12.04 -2.14
CA TYR A 76 0.06 12.70 -2.60
C TYR A 76 1.20 12.57 -1.59
N GLY A 77 2.31 11.97 -2.00
CA GLY A 77 3.48 11.72 -1.16
C GLY A 77 3.36 10.50 -0.23
N GLU A 78 2.21 9.81 -0.24
CA GLU A 78 2.04 8.62 0.59
C GLU A 78 2.77 7.41 0.01
N PRO A 79 3.36 6.54 0.85
CA PRO A 79 3.92 5.27 0.40
C PRO A 79 2.86 4.38 -0.29
N SER A 80 3.27 3.61 -1.29
CA SER A 80 2.37 2.75 -2.07
C SER A 80 1.55 1.78 -1.23
N ASN A 81 2.10 1.24 -0.14
CA ASN A 81 1.39 0.35 0.77
C ASN A 81 0.29 1.09 1.58
N SER A 82 0.49 2.37 1.90
CA SER A 82 -0.55 3.21 2.51
C SER A 82 -1.70 3.45 1.53
N VAL A 83 -1.38 3.78 0.27
CA VAL A 83 -2.38 3.99 -0.79
C VAL A 83 -3.16 2.71 -1.09
N LEU A 84 -2.48 1.56 -1.18
CA LEU A 84 -3.14 0.25 -1.33
C LEU A 84 -4.20 0.03 -0.26
N ARG A 85 -3.86 0.26 1.00
CA ARG A 85 -4.76 0.00 2.13
C ARG A 85 -5.88 1.02 2.23
N SER A 86 -5.55 2.31 2.16
CA SER A 86 -6.50 3.39 2.50
C SER A 86 -7.37 3.86 1.34
N VAL A 87 -6.90 3.70 0.09
CA VAL A 87 -7.61 4.15 -1.11
C VAL A 87 -8.15 2.98 -1.92
N MET A 88 -7.31 1.98 -2.17
CA MET A 88 -7.67 0.83 -3.00
C MET A 88 -8.33 -0.30 -2.20
N GLN A 89 -8.32 -0.21 -0.86
CA GLN A 89 -8.89 -1.21 0.06
C GLN A 89 -8.29 -2.62 -0.12
N VAL A 90 -7.02 -2.67 -0.50
CA VAL A 90 -6.25 -3.90 -0.68
C VAL A 90 -5.25 -4.03 0.46
N ASP A 91 -5.18 -5.21 1.07
CA ASP A 91 -4.13 -5.50 2.05
C ASP A 91 -2.77 -5.59 1.33
N PRO A 92 -1.79 -4.72 1.66
CA PRO A 92 -0.48 -4.77 1.03
C PRO A 92 0.33 -6.02 1.38
N GLN A 93 -0.07 -6.77 2.41
CA GLN A 93 0.54 -8.05 2.75
C GLN A 93 -0.06 -9.16 1.89
N PRO A 94 0.76 -9.92 1.13
CA PRO A 94 0.26 -10.99 0.28
C PRO A 94 -0.43 -12.09 1.10
N PRO A 95 -1.41 -12.81 0.51
CA PRO A 95 -2.13 -13.89 1.17
C PRO A 95 -1.31 -15.20 1.14
N VAL A 96 -0.20 -15.25 1.91
CA VAL A 96 0.61 -16.45 2.12
C VAL A 96 0.11 -17.21 3.36
N ASP A 97 0.40 -18.51 3.43
CA ASP A 97 -0.08 -19.39 4.52
C ASP A 97 0.37 -18.92 5.91
N GLU A 98 1.54 -18.30 6.02
CA GLU A 98 2.10 -17.79 7.26
C GLU A 98 1.50 -16.45 7.71
N LYS A 99 0.72 -15.78 6.87
CA LYS A 99 0.14 -14.47 7.17
C LYS A 99 -0.68 -14.45 8.47
N PRO A 100 -1.60 -15.39 8.73
CA PRO A 100 -2.35 -15.42 10.00
C PRO A 100 -1.44 -15.49 11.21
N GLY A 101 -0.42 -16.35 11.15
CA GLY A 101 0.57 -16.51 12.22
C GLY A 101 1.42 -15.25 12.44
N LEU A 102 1.84 -14.58 11.38
CA LEU A 102 2.57 -13.31 11.47
C LEU A 102 1.73 -12.20 12.11
N LEU A 103 0.45 -12.12 11.77
CA LEU A 103 -0.49 -11.17 12.38
C LEU A 103 -0.67 -11.45 13.87
N GLN A 104 -0.87 -12.72 14.23
CA GLN A 104 -1.04 -13.15 15.63
C GLN A 104 0.23 -12.87 16.45
N LEU A 105 1.41 -13.20 15.91
CA LEU A 105 2.68 -12.88 16.57
C LEU A 105 2.86 -11.37 16.76
N THR A 106 2.49 -10.57 15.77
CA THR A 106 2.57 -9.10 15.87
C THR A 106 1.70 -8.61 17.03
N GLU A 107 0.44 -9.08 17.09
CA GLU A 107 -0.47 -8.73 18.17
C GLU A 107 0.07 -9.14 19.57
N TRP A 108 0.61 -10.35 19.70
CA TRP A 108 1.19 -10.80 20.98
C TRP A 108 2.43 -10.01 21.37
N VAL A 109 3.30 -9.68 20.41
CA VAL A 109 4.47 -8.84 20.68
C VAL A 109 4.05 -7.44 21.09
N ASP A 110 3.08 -6.82 20.42
CA ASP A 110 2.61 -5.48 20.75
C ASP A 110 1.95 -5.43 22.15
N LYS A 111 1.28 -6.50 22.55
CA LYS A 111 0.71 -6.66 23.89
C LYS A 111 1.73 -7.11 24.96
N GLY A 112 2.99 -7.29 24.59
CA GLY A 112 4.04 -7.76 25.50
C GLY A 112 3.95 -9.21 25.93
N ARG A 113 3.17 -10.02 25.20
CA ARG A 113 2.91 -11.46 25.48
C ARG A 113 3.88 -12.39 24.76
N TYR A 114 4.99 -11.90 24.30
CA TYR A 114 5.99 -12.64 23.52
C TYR A 114 6.70 -13.77 24.28
N ASN A 115 6.59 -13.81 25.61
CA ASN A 115 7.17 -14.87 26.47
C ASN A 115 6.22 -16.04 26.70
N GLU A 116 4.98 -15.98 26.22
CA GLU A 116 4.04 -17.09 26.38
C GLU A 116 4.48 -18.30 25.54
N PRO A 117 4.29 -19.54 26.05
CA PRO A 117 4.71 -20.75 25.33
C PRO A 117 4.17 -20.82 23.91
N GLN A 118 2.92 -20.39 23.69
CA GLN A 118 2.28 -20.36 22.37
C GLN A 118 2.96 -19.36 21.41
N ALA A 119 3.38 -18.18 21.92
CA ALA A 119 4.07 -17.19 21.11
C ALA A 119 5.48 -17.66 20.69
N ILE A 120 6.18 -18.34 21.61
CA ILE A 120 7.50 -18.93 21.34
C ILE A 120 7.38 -20.03 20.28
N LEU A 121 6.41 -20.94 20.43
CA LEU A 121 6.19 -22.02 19.47
C LEU A 121 5.83 -21.49 18.08
N LEU A 122 4.90 -20.53 18.01
CA LEU A 122 4.49 -19.93 16.75
C LEU A 122 5.66 -19.16 16.09
N MET A 123 6.49 -18.47 16.88
CA MET A 123 7.69 -17.80 16.36
C MET A 123 8.67 -18.79 15.75
N GLN A 124 8.86 -19.98 16.35
CA GLN A 124 9.71 -21.02 15.80
C GLN A 124 9.14 -21.55 14.48
N GLN A 125 7.87 -21.94 14.45
CA GLN A 125 7.21 -22.45 13.24
C GLN A 125 7.29 -21.47 12.06
N ILE A 126 7.01 -20.19 12.31
CA ILE A 126 7.09 -19.17 11.26
C ILE A 126 8.56 -18.89 10.86
N THR A 127 9.49 -18.97 11.80
CA THR A 127 10.92 -18.82 11.48
C THR A 127 11.43 -19.97 10.60
N GLU A 128 10.97 -21.18 10.82
CA GLU A 128 11.28 -22.33 9.97
C GLU A 128 10.71 -22.18 8.56
N ALA A 129 9.46 -21.69 8.44
CA ALA A 129 8.79 -21.50 7.15
C ALA A 129 9.38 -20.33 6.34
N LEU A 130 9.64 -19.18 6.97
CA LEU A 130 10.01 -17.94 6.29
C LEU A 130 11.50 -17.57 6.38
N THR A 131 12.29 -18.35 7.08
CA THR A 131 13.69 -18.09 7.45
C THR A 131 13.89 -16.95 8.46
N GLU A 132 15.01 -17.01 9.19
CA GLU A 132 15.34 -15.99 10.20
C GLU A 132 15.50 -14.57 9.63
N GLN A 133 15.88 -14.46 8.36
CA GLN A 133 16.16 -13.18 7.70
C GLN A 133 14.90 -12.48 7.21
N HIS A 134 13.71 -13.09 7.33
CA HIS A 134 12.47 -12.48 6.89
C HIS A 134 12.23 -11.12 7.55
N PRO A 135 11.96 -10.02 6.79
CA PRO A 135 11.92 -8.66 7.33
C PRO A 135 10.94 -8.44 8.48
N GLN A 136 9.77 -9.09 8.43
CA GLN A 136 8.78 -8.99 9.51
C GLN A 136 9.26 -9.69 10.79
N LEU A 137 9.86 -10.88 10.69
CA LEU A 137 10.44 -11.57 11.84
C LEU A 137 11.56 -10.75 12.48
N GLN A 138 12.41 -10.13 11.67
CA GLN A 138 13.45 -9.24 12.15
C GLN A 138 12.88 -8.00 12.88
N ARG A 139 11.75 -7.45 12.41
CA ARG A 139 11.04 -6.36 13.10
C ARG A 139 10.48 -6.82 14.45
N LEU A 140 9.85 -7.98 14.51
CA LEU A 140 9.31 -8.56 15.74
C LEU A 140 10.43 -8.84 16.75
N LYS A 141 11.54 -9.48 16.34
CA LYS A 141 12.71 -9.73 17.19
C LYS A 141 13.29 -8.43 17.77
N ARG A 142 13.39 -7.37 16.94
CA ARG A 142 13.83 -6.03 17.40
C ARG A 142 12.85 -5.40 18.40
N SER A 143 11.55 -5.51 18.16
CA SER A 143 10.53 -5.02 19.05
C SER A 143 10.60 -5.71 20.42
N ILE A 144 10.73 -7.03 20.43
CA ILE A 144 10.91 -7.83 21.66
C ILE A 144 12.16 -7.39 22.43
N LYS A 145 13.29 -7.23 21.71
CA LYS A 145 14.55 -6.79 22.35
C LYS A 145 14.41 -5.41 23.02
N ARG A 146 13.75 -4.48 22.33
CA ARG A 146 13.46 -3.14 22.87
C ARG A 146 12.56 -3.20 24.11
N GLN A 147 11.48 -3.99 24.07
CA GLN A 147 10.57 -4.14 25.20
C GLN A 147 11.24 -4.78 26.41
N LYS A 148 12.13 -5.76 26.21
CA LYS A 148 12.92 -6.35 27.29
C LYS A 148 13.84 -5.31 27.95
N ALA A 149 14.51 -4.48 27.14
CA ALA A 149 15.40 -3.44 27.66
C ALA A 149 14.68 -2.31 28.43
N LEU A 150 13.38 -2.09 28.16
CA LEU A 150 12.57 -1.10 28.89
C LEU A 150 11.96 -1.62 30.19
N ARG A 151 11.97 -2.95 30.41
CA ARG A 151 11.39 -3.62 31.60
C ARG A 151 12.45 -4.06 32.61
N GLY A 152 13.73 -4.03 32.26
CA GLY A 152 14.86 -4.27 33.14
C GLY A 152 15.49 -2.98 33.61
#